data_03d54fbc25ed1861d23dc2bfd0e6e443
#
_entry.id   03d54fbc25ed1861d23dc2bfd0e6e443
#
_cell.length_a   1.000
_cell.length_b   1.000
_cell.length_c   1.000
_cell.angle_alpha   90.00
_cell.angle_beta   90.00
_cell.angle_gamma   90.00
#
_symmetry.space_group_name_H-M   'P 1'
#
loop_
_entity.id
_entity.type
_entity.pdbx_description
1 polymer ?
#
loop_
_entity_poly.entity_id
_entity_poly.type
_entity_poly.pdbx_seq_one_letter_code
_entity_poly.pdbx_strand_id
1 'polypeptide(L)'
;RAQHLYIRGGRIVRTVKVPTAITSGKQANITQVKPIAKHALAEELTKVATWVKVDKRRRESDERVVINCPLQVAETLMARDQWSLRSLTAIIHGPTLRADGSILEMAGYDEATGLLLESHTSFAPVPQCPSREDGLAALARLDKIVSKFPFVSEADKAVWFAGLLT
;
A
#
# COMPACT_ATOMS: atom_id res chain seq x y z
N ARG A 1 5.93 -4.35 -15.55
CA ARG A 1 5.37 -4.94 -14.30
C ARG A 1 4.24 -4.04 -13.83
N ALA A 2 3.09 -4.60 -13.52
CA ALA A 2 1.95 -3.87 -12.96
C ALA A 2 2.27 -3.48 -11.50
N GLN A 3 2.91 -2.34 -11.31
CA GLN A 3 3.44 -1.88 -10.01
C GLN A 3 2.35 -1.56 -8.96
N HIS A 4 1.08 -1.57 -9.36
CA HIS A 4 -0.08 -1.21 -8.53
C HIS A 4 -1.00 -2.38 -8.22
N LEU A 5 -0.62 -3.62 -8.60
CA LEU A 5 -1.36 -4.84 -8.29
C LEU A 5 -0.68 -5.62 -7.17
N TYR A 6 -1.48 -6.06 -6.22
CA TYR A 6 -1.04 -6.76 -5.01
C TYR A 6 -2.01 -7.89 -4.67
N ILE A 7 -1.62 -8.73 -3.72
CA ILE A 7 -2.49 -9.69 -3.06
C ILE A 7 -2.80 -9.19 -1.64
N ARG A 8 -4.07 -9.19 -1.28
CA ARG A 8 -4.51 -8.89 0.08
C ARG A 8 -5.72 -9.76 0.44
N GLY A 9 -5.62 -10.49 1.55
CA GLY A 9 -6.71 -11.36 2.00
C GLY A 9 -7.15 -12.39 0.96
N GLY A 10 -6.20 -13.01 0.24
CA GLY A 10 -6.49 -14.02 -0.77
C GLY A 10 -7.16 -13.47 -2.04
N ARG A 11 -7.05 -12.18 -2.33
CA ARG A 11 -7.64 -11.55 -3.52
C ARG A 11 -6.64 -10.62 -4.21
N ILE A 12 -6.75 -10.50 -5.52
CA ILE A 12 -6.01 -9.49 -6.27
C ILE A 12 -6.64 -8.13 -5.99
N VAL A 13 -5.82 -7.19 -5.51
CA VAL A 13 -6.21 -5.82 -5.23
C VAL A 13 -5.36 -4.84 -6.02
N ARG A 14 -5.88 -3.64 -6.22
CA ARG A 14 -5.12 -2.53 -6.79
C ARG A 14 -5.15 -1.32 -5.88
N THR A 15 -4.09 -0.53 -5.92
CA THR A 15 -4.06 0.79 -5.32
C THR A 15 -4.63 1.82 -6.30
N VAL A 16 -5.53 2.66 -5.83
CA VAL A 16 -6.15 3.75 -6.61
C VAL A 16 -6.09 5.05 -5.82
N LYS A 17 -5.75 6.14 -6.48
CA LYS A 17 -5.78 7.47 -5.88
C LYS A 17 -7.19 8.03 -5.99
N VAL A 18 -7.79 8.36 -4.85
CA VAL A 18 -9.14 8.89 -4.76
C VAL A 18 -9.06 10.31 -4.21
N PRO A 19 -9.59 11.33 -4.92
CA PRO A 19 -9.66 12.67 -4.38
C PRO A 19 -10.58 12.69 -3.18
N THR A 20 -10.08 13.18 -2.07
CA THR A 20 -10.84 13.30 -0.80
C THR A 20 -10.80 14.75 -0.35
N ALA A 21 -11.96 15.30 -0.01
CA ALA A 21 -12.04 16.62 0.60
C ALA A 21 -11.47 16.56 2.02
N ILE A 22 -10.50 17.43 2.31
CA ILE A 22 -10.01 17.64 3.67
C ILE A 22 -10.81 18.77 4.28
N THR A 23 -10.97 18.74 5.63
CA THR A 23 -11.77 19.69 6.44
C THR A 23 -11.42 21.17 6.19
N SER A 24 -10.31 21.49 5.55
CA SER A 24 -9.87 22.85 5.20
C SER A 24 -10.22 23.28 3.76
N GLY A 25 -11.11 22.58 3.07
CA GLY A 25 -11.47 22.88 1.67
C GLY A 25 -10.40 22.51 0.64
N LYS A 26 -9.28 21.91 1.06
CA LYS A 26 -8.26 21.38 0.16
C LYS A 26 -8.61 19.94 -0.23
N GLN A 27 -8.41 19.60 -1.48
CA GLN A 27 -8.48 18.22 -1.95
C GLN A 27 -7.11 17.55 -1.79
N ALA A 28 -7.09 16.35 -1.21
CA ALA A 28 -5.91 15.48 -1.23
C ALA A 28 -6.27 14.16 -1.90
N ASN A 29 -5.33 13.59 -2.62
CA ASN A 29 -5.47 12.26 -3.19
C ASN A 29 -5.07 11.24 -2.13
N ILE A 30 -6.03 10.45 -1.66
CA ILE A 30 -5.76 9.34 -0.73
C ILE A 30 -5.67 8.05 -1.54
N THR A 31 -4.64 7.27 -1.30
CA THR A 31 -4.51 5.95 -1.90
C THR A 31 -5.37 4.94 -1.17
N GLN A 32 -6.26 4.30 -1.89
CA GLN A 32 -7.15 3.25 -1.40
C GLN A 32 -6.80 1.91 -2.02
N VAL A 33 -6.98 0.85 -1.24
CA VAL A 33 -6.91 -0.53 -1.75
C VAL A 33 -8.30 -0.97 -2.18
N LYS A 34 -8.44 -1.36 -3.44
CA LYS A 34 -9.71 -1.87 -3.99
C LYS A 34 -9.51 -3.24 -4.63
N PRO A 35 -10.41 -4.20 -4.40
CA PRO A 35 -10.42 -5.42 -5.18
C PRO A 35 -10.49 -5.10 -6.67
N ILE A 36 -9.73 -5.82 -7.49
CA ILE A 36 -9.79 -5.60 -8.93
C ILE A 36 -11.01 -6.32 -9.51
N ALA A 37 -11.78 -5.62 -10.34
CA ALA A 37 -12.86 -6.24 -11.10
C ALA A 37 -12.29 -6.99 -12.33
N LYS A 38 -12.97 -8.03 -12.80
CA LYS A 38 -12.53 -8.86 -13.93
C LYS A 38 -12.22 -8.07 -15.20
N HIS A 39 -13.04 -7.08 -15.52
CA HIS A 39 -12.81 -6.22 -16.69
C HIS A 39 -11.55 -5.36 -16.54
N ALA A 40 -11.30 -4.83 -15.35
CA ALA A 40 -10.10 -4.07 -15.08
C ALA A 40 -8.84 -4.95 -15.11
N LEU A 41 -8.94 -6.20 -14.63
CA LEU A 41 -7.84 -7.15 -14.77
C LEU A 41 -7.57 -7.51 -16.23
N ALA A 42 -8.61 -7.74 -17.04
CA ALA A 42 -8.46 -8.00 -18.47
C ALA A 42 -7.81 -6.82 -19.20
N GLU A 43 -8.14 -5.58 -18.82
CA GLU A 43 -7.47 -4.38 -19.34
C GLU A 43 -5.97 -4.36 -18.99
N GLU A 44 -5.62 -4.62 -17.74
CA GLU A 44 -4.21 -4.71 -17.32
C GLU A 44 -3.45 -5.81 -18.05
N LEU A 45 -4.08 -6.97 -18.25
CA LEU A 45 -3.49 -8.08 -19.02
C LEU A 45 -3.31 -7.73 -20.50
N THR A 46 -4.21 -6.92 -21.07
CA THR A 46 -4.07 -6.42 -22.44
C THR A 46 -2.85 -5.50 -22.59
N LYS A 47 -2.52 -4.71 -21.57
CA LYS A 47 -1.35 -3.82 -21.58
C LYS A 47 -0.01 -4.56 -21.48
N VAL A 48 0.02 -5.73 -20.83
CA VAL A 48 1.27 -6.45 -20.56
C VAL A 48 1.55 -7.60 -21.52
N ALA A 49 0.58 -8.00 -22.33
CA ALA A 49 0.72 -9.11 -23.30
C ALA A 49 -0.06 -8.84 -24.58
N THR A 50 0.48 -9.31 -25.70
CA THR A 50 -0.24 -9.28 -26.97
C THR A 50 -1.12 -10.53 -27.10
N TRP A 51 -2.42 -10.31 -27.21
CA TRP A 51 -3.42 -11.36 -27.36
C TRP A 51 -3.78 -11.52 -28.81
N VAL A 52 -3.73 -12.73 -29.32
CA VAL A 52 -4.06 -13.02 -30.72
C VAL A 52 -5.11 -14.11 -30.82
N LYS A 53 -6.03 -13.94 -31.75
CA LYS A 53 -7.00 -14.95 -32.15
C LYS A 53 -6.69 -15.39 -33.57
N VAL A 54 -6.65 -16.71 -33.78
CA VAL A 54 -6.53 -17.28 -35.13
C VAL A 54 -7.91 -17.37 -35.76
N ASP A 55 -8.13 -16.70 -36.87
CA ASP A 55 -9.39 -16.82 -37.63
C ASP A 55 -9.33 -18.07 -38.52
N LYS A 56 -9.99 -19.15 -38.07
CA LYS A 56 -10.08 -20.41 -38.78
C LYS A 56 -11.05 -20.41 -39.95
N ARG A 57 -11.74 -19.29 -40.20
CA ARG A 57 -12.76 -19.21 -41.27
C ARG A 57 -12.18 -19.10 -42.68
N ARG A 58 -10.93 -18.61 -42.78
CA ARG A 58 -10.17 -18.56 -44.04
C ARG A 58 -9.27 -19.78 -44.13
N ARG A 59 -9.61 -20.74 -44.96
CA ARG A 59 -8.90 -22.03 -45.16
C ARG A 59 -7.45 -21.89 -45.68
N GLU A 60 -7.00 -20.72 -46.12
CA GLU A 60 -5.72 -20.53 -46.81
C GLU A 60 -4.71 -19.66 -46.04
N SER A 61 -5.08 -19.02 -44.94
CA SER A 61 -4.11 -18.26 -44.13
C SER A 61 -4.54 -18.27 -42.67
N ASP A 62 -3.64 -18.69 -41.79
CA ASP A 62 -3.73 -18.49 -40.34
C ASP A 62 -3.59 -16.98 -40.01
N GLU A 63 -4.62 -16.21 -40.38
CA GLU A 63 -4.61 -14.77 -40.11
C GLU A 63 -4.75 -14.56 -38.59
N ARG A 64 -3.70 -13.98 -37.98
CA ARG A 64 -3.67 -13.65 -36.56
C ARG A 64 -4.21 -12.26 -36.35
N VAL A 65 -5.36 -12.16 -35.69
CA VAL A 65 -5.97 -10.88 -35.34
C VAL A 65 -5.63 -10.54 -33.89
N VAL A 66 -5.10 -9.34 -33.66
CA VAL A 66 -4.85 -8.83 -32.29
C VAL A 66 -6.18 -8.50 -31.64
N ILE A 67 -6.38 -9.01 -30.44
CA ILE A 67 -7.61 -8.82 -29.64
C ILE A 67 -7.25 -8.32 -28.24
N ASN A 68 -8.22 -7.85 -27.48
CA ASN A 68 -8.06 -7.62 -26.05
C ASN A 68 -8.01 -8.96 -25.30
N CYS A 69 -7.45 -8.96 -24.09
CA CYS A 69 -7.43 -10.12 -23.22
C CYS A 69 -8.87 -10.67 -23.04
N PRO A 70 -9.14 -11.94 -23.35
CA PRO A 70 -10.44 -12.54 -23.12
C PRO A 70 -10.81 -12.52 -21.64
N LEU A 71 -12.06 -12.16 -21.31
CA LEU A 71 -12.53 -12.10 -19.93
C LEU A 71 -12.38 -13.42 -19.18
N GLN A 72 -12.53 -14.55 -19.87
CA GLN A 72 -12.32 -15.87 -19.29
C GLN A 72 -10.92 -16.07 -18.71
N VAL A 73 -9.89 -15.46 -19.31
CA VAL A 73 -8.53 -15.51 -18.79
C VAL A 73 -8.43 -14.74 -17.48
N ALA A 74 -9.02 -13.55 -17.42
CA ALA A 74 -9.06 -12.76 -16.20
C ALA A 74 -9.84 -13.49 -15.09
N GLU A 75 -10.98 -14.09 -15.39
CA GLU A 75 -11.77 -14.90 -14.45
C GLU A 75 -10.98 -16.11 -13.95
N THR A 76 -10.30 -16.84 -14.83
CA THR A 76 -9.46 -17.97 -14.47
C THR A 76 -8.30 -17.54 -13.56
N LEU A 77 -7.68 -16.39 -13.86
CA LEU A 77 -6.63 -15.84 -13.01
C LEU A 77 -7.17 -15.44 -11.64
N MET A 78 -8.35 -14.82 -11.58
CA MET A 78 -8.95 -14.44 -10.29
C MET A 78 -9.39 -15.64 -9.45
N ALA A 79 -9.73 -16.76 -10.09
CA ALA A 79 -10.10 -18.00 -9.42
C ALA A 79 -8.91 -18.83 -8.90
N ARG A 80 -7.68 -18.40 -9.16
CA ARG A 80 -6.49 -19.06 -8.61
C ARG A 80 -6.34 -18.72 -7.13
N ASP A 81 -5.77 -19.66 -6.36
CA ASP A 81 -5.45 -19.44 -4.96
C ASP A 81 -4.04 -18.87 -4.75
N GLN A 82 -3.21 -18.88 -5.79
CA GLN A 82 -1.82 -18.44 -5.73
C GLN A 82 -1.44 -17.56 -6.93
N TRP A 83 -0.74 -16.47 -6.65
CA TRP A 83 -0.23 -15.54 -7.65
C TRP A 83 1.20 -15.10 -7.31
N SER A 84 2.01 -14.82 -8.32
CA SER A 84 3.34 -14.24 -8.16
C SER A 84 3.29 -12.70 -8.00
N LEU A 85 2.26 -12.19 -7.32
CA LEU A 85 2.12 -10.78 -6.99
C LEU A 85 2.60 -10.52 -5.56
N ARG A 86 3.01 -9.28 -5.29
CA ARG A 86 3.41 -8.85 -3.95
C ARG A 86 2.23 -8.87 -3.00
N SER A 87 2.47 -9.32 -1.77
CA SER A 87 1.46 -9.23 -0.71
C SER A 87 1.38 -7.82 -0.15
N LEU A 88 0.19 -7.26 0.01
CA LEU A 88 -0.01 -5.95 0.61
C LEU A 88 -0.64 -6.09 1.99
N THR A 89 0.14 -5.82 3.02
CA THR A 89 -0.33 -5.82 4.41
C THR A 89 -1.16 -4.58 4.70
N ALA A 90 -0.58 -3.40 4.46
CA ALA A 90 -1.26 -2.11 4.64
C ALA A 90 -0.61 -0.99 3.82
N ILE A 91 -1.34 0.13 3.68
CA ILE A 91 -0.77 1.41 3.27
C ILE A 91 -0.56 2.23 4.53
N ILE A 92 0.64 2.79 4.67
CA ILE A 92 1.01 3.67 5.78
C ILE A 92 1.41 5.04 5.25
N HIS A 93 1.21 6.07 6.08
CA HIS A 93 1.44 7.47 5.69
C HIS A 93 2.58 8.15 6.46
N GLY A 94 3.26 7.42 7.30
CA GLY A 94 4.42 7.89 8.06
C GLY A 94 5.43 6.79 8.32
N PRO A 95 6.65 7.16 8.74
CA PRO A 95 7.67 6.20 9.14
C PRO A 95 7.17 5.27 10.25
N THR A 96 7.57 4.00 10.18
CA THR A 96 7.21 3.00 11.20
C THR A 96 8.39 2.09 11.49
N LEU A 97 8.36 1.43 12.66
CA LEU A 97 9.35 0.43 13.04
C LEU A 97 9.02 -0.91 12.37
N ARG A 98 10.06 -1.61 11.90
CA ARG A 98 9.96 -3.02 11.53
C ARG A 98 10.21 -3.90 12.75
N ALA A 99 9.85 -5.16 12.65
CA ALA A 99 10.04 -6.13 13.73
C ALA A 99 11.53 -6.32 14.15
N ASP A 100 12.46 -6.04 13.25
CA ASP A 100 13.91 -6.07 13.51
C ASP A 100 14.44 -4.80 14.16
N GLY A 101 13.59 -3.82 14.47
CA GLY A 101 13.95 -2.53 15.05
C GLY A 101 14.44 -1.50 14.04
N SER A 102 14.55 -1.83 12.76
CA SER A 102 14.88 -0.87 11.71
C SER A 102 13.68 0.02 11.39
N ILE A 103 13.94 1.18 10.78
CA ILE A 103 12.90 2.16 10.46
C ILE A 103 12.57 2.09 8.98
N LEU A 104 11.28 1.93 8.67
CA LEU A 104 10.75 2.11 7.32
C LEU A 104 10.40 3.59 7.13
N GLU A 105 11.28 4.33 6.44
CA GLU A 105 11.09 5.76 6.16
C GLU A 105 11.12 6.10 4.67
N MET A 106 11.57 5.18 3.83
CA MET A 106 11.60 5.37 2.38
C MET A 106 10.23 5.10 1.78
N ALA A 107 9.72 6.06 0.99
CA ALA A 107 8.47 5.90 0.25
C ALA A 107 8.56 4.74 -0.75
N GLY A 108 7.48 3.98 -0.86
CA GLY A 108 7.38 2.83 -1.74
C GLY A 108 6.98 1.55 -1.01
N TYR A 109 7.04 0.45 -1.74
CA TYR A 109 6.70 -0.87 -1.21
C TYR A 109 7.90 -1.50 -0.50
N ASP A 110 7.70 -1.93 0.73
CA ASP A 110 8.67 -2.64 1.53
C ASP A 110 8.45 -4.15 1.47
N GLU A 111 9.39 -4.86 0.87
CA GLU A 111 9.31 -6.32 0.67
C GLU A 111 9.34 -7.10 1.99
N ALA A 112 10.00 -6.58 3.03
CA ALA A 112 10.14 -7.25 4.31
C ALA A 112 8.83 -7.31 5.10
N THR A 113 8.02 -6.23 5.01
CA THR A 113 6.80 -6.10 5.81
C THR A 113 5.52 -6.20 4.99
N GLY A 114 5.61 -6.07 3.67
CA GLY A 114 4.45 -5.94 2.79
C GLY A 114 3.73 -4.60 2.94
N LEU A 115 4.37 -3.61 3.54
CA LEU A 115 3.81 -2.27 3.70
C LEU A 115 4.11 -1.41 2.47
N LEU A 116 3.16 -0.54 2.13
CA LEU A 116 3.34 0.50 1.14
C LEU A 116 3.36 1.85 1.85
N LEU A 117 4.53 2.48 1.93
CA LEU A 117 4.67 3.83 2.49
C LEU A 117 4.36 4.87 1.42
N GLU A 118 3.26 5.57 1.57
CA GLU A 118 2.89 6.75 0.79
C GLU A 118 2.71 7.95 1.72
N SER A 119 3.72 8.81 1.78
CA SER A 119 3.65 10.02 2.59
C SER A 119 3.38 11.24 1.71
N HIS A 120 2.42 12.05 2.14
CA HIS A 120 2.17 13.38 1.59
C HIS A 120 2.87 14.48 2.39
N THR A 121 3.56 14.08 3.47
CA THR A 121 4.29 14.98 4.38
C THR A 121 5.75 14.57 4.42
N SER A 122 6.63 15.53 4.45
CA SER A 122 8.06 15.28 4.70
C SER A 122 8.25 15.08 6.20
N PHE A 123 8.81 13.95 6.57
CA PHE A 123 9.24 13.66 7.94
C PHE A 123 10.73 13.96 8.07
N ALA A 124 11.14 14.48 9.21
CA ALA A 124 12.57 14.58 9.54
C ALA A 124 13.17 13.17 9.60
N PRO A 125 14.37 12.96 9.05
CA PRO A 125 15.03 11.66 9.13
C PRO A 125 15.25 11.28 10.60
N VAL A 126 15.05 10.00 10.89
CA VAL A 126 15.32 9.48 12.24
C VAL A 126 16.81 9.18 12.34
N PRO A 127 17.51 9.63 13.40
CA PRO A 127 18.91 9.31 13.60
C PRO A 127 19.12 7.79 13.66
N GLN A 128 20.11 7.27 12.93
CA GLN A 128 20.43 5.83 12.94
C GLN A 128 20.92 5.35 14.31
N CYS A 129 21.59 6.22 15.07
CA CYS A 129 22.08 5.97 16.41
C CYS A 129 21.58 7.11 17.32
N PRO A 130 20.32 7.08 17.77
CA PRO A 130 19.77 8.15 18.59
C PRO A 130 20.48 8.21 19.96
N SER A 131 20.83 9.40 20.39
CA SER A 131 21.38 9.66 21.72
C SER A 131 20.27 9.66 22.78
N ARG A 132 20.66 9.64 24.06
CA ARG A 132 19.70 9.83 25.15
C ARG A 132 19.00 11.20 25.07
N GLU A 133 19.67 12.22 24.58
CA GLU A 133 19.11 13.56 24.40
C GLU A 133 18.04 13.58 23.31
N ASP A 134 18.28 12.88 22.20
CA ASP A 134 17.29 12.73 21.14
C ASP A 134 16.03 12.02 21.66
N GLY A 135 16.20 10.98 22.47
CA GLY A 135 15.10 10.26 23.11
C GLY A 135 14.29 11.16 24.06
N LEU A 136 14.95 11.96 24.90
CA LEU A 136 14.30 12.91 25.79
C LEU A 136 13.58 14.01 25.01
N ALA A 137 14.16 14.52 23.92
CA ALA A 137 13.52 15.50 23.06
C ALA A 137 12.28 14.93 22.35
N ALA A 138 12.34 13.66 21.91
CA ALA A 138 11.18 12.98 21.33
C ALA A 138 10.06 12.79 22.36
N LEU A 139 10.40 12.35 23.58
CA LEU A 139 9.45 12.21 24.67
C LEU A 139 8.77 13.54 25.02
N ALA A 140 9.55 14.64 25.08
CA ALA A 140 9.00 15.98 25.34
C ALA A 140 8.03 16.43 24.24
N ARG A 141 8.25 16.04 22.98
CA ARG A 141 7.29 16.31 21.89
C ARG A 141 5.98 15.54 22.07
N LEU A 142 6.05 14.27 22.45
CA LEU A 142 4.86 13.46 22.77
C LEU A 142 4.13 14.02 23.97
N ASP A 143 4.83 14.39 25.03
CA ASP A 143 4.29 15.00 26.24
C ASP A 143 3.49 16.29 25.93
N LYS A 144 4.02 17.11 25.01
CA LYS A 144 3.33 18.33 24.58
C LYS A 144 1.98 18.05 23.91
N ILE A 145 1.83 16.92 23.21
CA ILE A 145 0.56 16.57 22.57
C ILE A 145 -0.52 16.31 23.61
N VAL A 146 -0.16 15.66 24.72
CA VAL A 146 -1.10 15.29 25.79
C VAL A 146 -1.08 16.23 26.98
N SER A 147 -0.40 17.37 26.88
CA SER A 147 -0.23 18.34 27.98
C SER A 147 -1.53 18.87 28.58
N LYS A 148 -2.61 18.83 27.82
CA LYS A 148 -3.96 19.25 28.26
C LYS A 148 -4.86 18.08 28.66
N PHE A 149 -4.39 16.84 28.55
CA PHE A 149 -5.17 15.68 28.95
C PHE A 149 -5.13 15.52 30.47
N PRO A 150 -6.28 15.37 31.14
CA PRO A 150 -6.36 15.30 32.59
C PRO A 150 -5.99 13.90 33.11
N PHE A 151 -4.70 13.56 33.12
CA PHE A 151 -4.25 12.35 33.80
C PHE A 151 -4.46 12.48 35.31
N VAL A 152 -4.92 11.40 35.94
CA VAL A 152 -5.12 11.35 37.38
C VAL A 152 -3.79 11.33 38.14
N SER A 153 -2.79 10.66 37.57
CA SER A 153 -1.45 10.56 38.16
C SER A 153 -0.35 10.50 37.07
N GLU A 154 0.89 10.73 37.45
CA GLU A 154 2.06 10.53 36.58
C GLU A 154 2.22 9.06 36.18
N ALA A 155 1.76 8.13 37.02
CA ALA A 155 1.76 6.71 36.67
C ALA A 155 0.80 6.41 35.51
N ASP A 156 -0.41 6.98 35.50
CA ASP A 156 -1.37 6.81 34.40
C ASP A 156 -0.82 7.40 33.10
N LYS A 157 -0.13 8.52 33.19
CA LYS A 157 0.57 9.12 32.05
C LYS A 157 1.68 8.23 31.53
N ALA A 158 2.46 7.61 32.40
CA ALA A 158 3.53 6.68 32.02
C ALA A 158 2.96 5.42 31.33
N VAL A 159 1.85 4.87 31.84
CA VAL A 159 1.14 3.74 31.22
C VAL A 159 0.64 4.11 29.83
N TRP A 160 0.11 5.34 29.66
CA TRP A 160 -0.33 5.82 28.35
C TRP A 160 0.84 5.87 27.33
N PHE A 161 2.00 6.38 27.75
CA PHE A 161 3.19 6.37 26.91
C PHE A 161 3.67 4.96 26.58
N ALA A 162 3.65 4.05 27.55
CA ALA A 162 3.98 2.65 27.31
C ALA A 162 3.07 2.01 26.25
N GLY A 163 1.76 2.32 26.29
CA GLY A 163 0.80 1.84 25.30
C GLY A 163 0.98 2.40 23.88
N LEU A 164 1.73 3.51 23.71
CA LEU A 164 2.09 4.00 22.38
C LEU A 164 3.28 3.25 21.76
N LEU A 165 4.07 2.57 22.59
CA LEU A 165 5.32 1.91 22.18
C LEU A 165 5.15 0.39 21.98
N THR A 166 3.95 -0.14 22.22
CA THR A 166 3.57 -1.54 22.01
C THR A 166 2.73 -1.73 20.75
#